data_34ca31b835beb0f756650c2bbd38ac9f
#
_entry.id   34ca31b835beb0f756650c2bbd38ac9f
#
_cell.length_a   1.000
_cell.length_b   1.000
_cell.length_c   1.000
_cell.angle_alpha   90.00
_cell.angle_beta   90.00
_cell.angle_gamma   90.00
#
_symmetry.space_group_name_H-M   'P 1'
#
loop_
_entity.id
_entity.type
_entity.pdbx_description
1 polymer ?
#
loop_
_entity_poly.entity_id
_entity_poly.type
_entity_poly.pdbx_seq_one_letter_code
_entity_poly.pdbx_strand_id
1 'polypeptide(L)'
;MQMLRNCNVTTVAPTGTISIIAGCSSGLEPLFAVAFMRNQAGVMMPDVNEDFVAIAKSEGWYSEALMERIAKTGTVAHPEVPAKWQKVFVTANLIAPEWHVKMQAAFQEHCDSAISKTTNFAHTATKEDVRDIYTLAWKMHCKGVTVYRDGSRDGQVLSTGATETAKAERKGEAAPSAESKREIAELHGQLAEFSSENERLKKLLFDAEAENLQRRQKRARPDTPLRSTSIKKETPLGVLFAHITEDEKGQP
;
A
#
# COMPACT_ATOMS: atom_id res chain seq x y z
N MET A 1 27.06 16.42 -25.58
CA MET A 1 26.17 16.17 -24.46
C MET A 1 24.73 16.42 -24.92
N GLN A 2 23.88 15.41 -24.91
CA GLN A 2 22.50 15.59 -25.38
C GLN A 2 21.69 16.27 -24.26
N MET A 3 21.13 17.45 -24.60
CA MET A 3 20.29 18.18 -23.64
C MET A 3 18.95 17.50 -23.52
N LEU A 4 18.63 16.97 -22.33
CA LEU A 4 17.33 16.41 -22.01
C LEU A 4 16.40 17.49 -21.43
N ARG A 5 15.11 17.42 -21.78
CA ARG A 5 14.10 18.33 -21.26
C ARG A 5 13.88 18.13 -19.75
N ASN A 6 13.90 16.88 -19.30
CA ASN A 6 13.64 16.49 -17.92
C ASN A 6 14.95 16.10 -17.24
N CYS A 7 15.13 16.52 -15.99
CA CYS A 7 16.31 16.16 -15.21
C CYS A 7 16.30 14.70 -14.72
N ASN A 8 15.11 14.10 -14.56
CA ASN A 8 14.92 12.71 -14.20
C ASN A 8 14.01 12.05 -15.23
N VAL A 9 14.44 10.94 -15.79
CA VAL A 9 13.69 10.19 -16.82
C VAL A 9 13.40 8.75 -16.40
N THR A 10 14.12 8.23 -15.41
CA THR A 10 13.92 6.87 -14.86
C THR A 10 13.65 6.89 -13.37
N THR A 11 12.75 6.02 -12.92
CA THR A 11 12.40 5.84 -11.51
C THR A 11 11.90 4.42 -11.23
N VAL A 12 12.05 3.98 -10.01
CA VAL A 12 11.29 2.83 -9.47
C VAL A 12 10.28 3.37 -8.46
N ALA A 13 9.02 3.47 -8.90
CA ALA A 13 7.92 3.98 -8.11
C ALA A 13 7.38 2.92 -7.13
N PRO A 14 6.61 3.30 -6.09
CA PRO A 14 6.02 2.36 -5.13
C PRO A 14 5.07 1.33 -5.76
N THR A 15 4.29 1.72 -6.76
CA THR A 15 3.33 0.88 -7.50
C THR A 15 2.34 0.08 -6.63
N GLY A 16 2.01 0.56 -5.41
CA GLY A 16 1.22 -0.21 -4.43
C GLY A 16 -0.14 -0.67 -4.95
N THR A 17 -0.97 0.26 -5.43
CA THR A 17 -2.33 -0.05 -5.90
C THR A 17 -2.31 -0.87 -7.20
N ILE A 18 -1.46 -0.51 -8.16
CA ILE A 18 -1.41 -1.23 -9.43
C ILE A 18 -0.84 -2.63 -9.30
N SER A 19 0.05 -2.88 -8.34
CA SER A 19 0.55 -4.23 -8.06
C SER A 19 -0.54 -5.15 -7.49
N ILE A 20 -1.42 -4.62 -6.64
CA ILE A 20 -2.59 -5.35 -6.13
C ILE A 20 -3.52 -5.72 -7.28
N ILE A 21 -3.82 -4.79 -8.19
CA ILE A 21 -4.66 -5.03 -9.37
C ILE A 21 -4.02 -6.09 -10.28
N ALA A 22 -2.69 -6.07 -10.43
CA ALA A 22 -1.95 -7.00 -11.27
C ALA A 22 -1.63 -8.34 -10.59
N GLY A 23 -1.95 -8.52 -9.30
CA GLY A 23 -1.65 -9.74 -8.55
C GLY A 23 -0.16 -10.03 -8.39
N CYS A 24 0.70 -8.99 -8.30
CA CYS A 24 2.15 -9.16 -8.19
C CYS A 24 2.74 -8.29 -7.07
N SER A 25 4.02 -8.50 -6.74
CA SER A 25 4.74 -7.63 -5.80
C SER A 25 4.98 -6.24 -6.40
N SER A 26 5.04 -5.21 -5.54
CA SER A 26 5.20 -3.82 -5.96
C SER A 26 6.67 -3.43 -6.10
N GLY A 27 7.02 -2.84 -7.26
CA GLY A 27 8.37 -2.33 -7.52
C GLY A 27 9.47 -3.35 -7.25
N LEU A 28 10.42 -3.02 -6.38
CA LEU A 28 11.49 -3.92 -5.93
C LEU A 28 11.20 -4.59 -4.59
N GLU A 29 9.98 -4.46 -4.09
CA GLU A 29 9.63 -5.03 -2.79
C GLU A 29 9.43 -6.53 -2.89
N PRO A 30 9.97 -7.32 -1.95
CA PRO A 30 9.58 -8.72 -1.79
C PRO A 30 8.16 -8.81 -1.26
N LEU A 31 7.57 -9.99 -1.29
CA LEU A 31 6.26 -10.22 -0.68
C LEU A 31 6.31 -9.83 0.80
N PHE A 32 5.34 -9.03 1.23
CA PHE A 32 5.20 -8.68 2.64
C PHE A 32 4.83 -9.90 3.48
N ALA A 33 3.84 -10.65 3.00
CA ALA A 33 3.39 -11.92 3.58
C ALA A 33 2.84 -12.82 2.48
N VAL A 34 2.99 -14.12 2.63
CA VAL A 34 2.37 -15.12 1.73
C VAL A 34 0.89 -15.29 2.05
N ALA A 35 0.53 -15.16 3.33
CA ALA A 35 -0.84 -15.12 3.79
C ALA A 35 -0.99 -14.05 4.88
N PHE A 36 -2.12 -13.36 4.87
CA PHE A 36 -2.48 -12.36 5.88
C PHE A 36 -3.97 -12.46 6.20
N MET A 37 -4.34 -11.95 7.36
CA MET A 37 -5.74 -11.91 7.78
C MET A 37 -6.34 -10.60 7.29
N ARG A 38 -7.37 -10.68 6.45
CA ARG A 38 -8.14 -9.54 5.98
C ARG A 38 -9.44 -9.46 6.77
N ASN A 39 -9.72 -8.29 7.34
CA ASN A 39 -11.03 -8.01 7.92
C ASN A 39 -11.99 -7.56 6.81
N GLN A 40 -12.97 -8.38 6.48
CA GLN A 40 -14.00 -8.06 5.51
C GLN A 40 -15.36 -8.12 6.20
N ALA A 41 -15.99 -6.97 6.36
CA ALA A 41 -17.30 -6.83 7.01
C ALA A 41 -17.37 -7.44 8.43
N GLY A 42 -16.29 -7.33 9.21
CA GLY A 42 -16.23 -7.88 10.58
C GLY A 42 -15.81 -9.36 10.66
N VAL A 43 -15.61 -10.02 9.52
CA VAL A 43 -15.13 -11.40 9.46
C VAL A 43 -13.66 -11.41 9.06
N MET A 44 -12.81 -12.06 9.87
CA MET A 44 -11.40 -12.26 9.56
C MET A 44 -11.26 -13.45 8.62
N MET A 45 -10.85 -13.18 7.38
CA MET A 45 -10.61 -14.22 6.37
C MET A 45 -9.13 -14.27 5.99
N PRO A 46 -8.55 -15.45 5.85
CA PRO A 46 -7.18 -15.58 5.34
C PRO A 46 -7.17 -15.24 3.84
N ASP A 47 -6.33 -14.28 3.47
CA ASP A 47 -6.01 -13.97 2.08
C ASP A 47 -4.62 -14.53 1.79
N VAL A 48 -4.52 -15.44 0.83
CA VAL A 48 -3.30 -16.21 0.54
C VAL A 48 -2.87 -15.93 -0.90
N ASN A 49 -1.57 -15.78 -1.11
CA ASN A 49 -1.01 -15.59 -2.44
C ASN A 49 -1.47 -16.70 -3.39
N GLU A 50 -2.06 -16.31 -4.52
CA GLU A 50 -2.68 -17.25 -5.47
C GLU A 50 -1.68 -18.23 -6.08
N ASP A 51 -0.46 -17.79 -6.39
CA ASP A 51 0.60 -18.65 -6.92
C ASP A 51 1.02 -19.70 -5.90
N PHE A 52 1.13 -19.31 -4.62
CA PHE A 52 1.42 -20.24 -3.55
C PHE A 52 0.33 -21.32 -3.40
N VAL A 53 -0.94 -20.91 -3.46
CA VAL A 53 -2.08 -21.83 -3.41
C VAL A 53 -2.11 -22.76 -4.62
N ALA A 54 -1.87 -22.22 -5.82
CA ALA A 54 -1.85 -23.02 -7.06
C ALA A 54 -0.75 -24.09 -7.01
N ILE A 55 0.45 -23.73 -6.56
CA ILE A 55 1.58 -24.64 -6.38
C ILE A 55 1.25 -25.70 -5.32
N ALA A 56 0.70 -25.29 -4.17
CA ALA A 56 0.36 -26.20 -3.09
C ALA A 56 -0.66 -27.24 -3.53
N LYS A 57 -1.67 -26.83 -4.31
CA LYS A 57 -2.68 -27.74 -4.89
C LYS A 57 -2.09 -28.66 -5.93
N SER A 58 -1.25 -28.15 -6.83
CA SER A 58 -0.65 -28.94 -7.91
C SER A 58 0.31 -30.03 -7.39
N GLU A 59 1.02 -29.75 -6.29
CA GLU A 59 1.95 -30.69 -5.66
C GLU A 59 1.33 -31.49 -4.51
N GLY A 60 0.05 -31.29 -4.20
CA GLY A 60 -0.73 -32.12 -3.29
C GLY A 60 -0.48 -31.90 -1.80
N TRP A 61 0.15 -30.79 -1.39
CA TRP A 61 0.37 -30.44 0.03
C TRP A 61 -0.53 -29.31 0.55
N TYR A 62 -1.52 -28.88 -0.24
CA TYR A 62 -2.50 -27.87 0.18
C TYR A 62 -3.41 -28.39 1.30
N SER A 63 -3.59 -27.58 2.35
CA SER A 63 -4.69 -27.74 3.31
C SER A 63 -5.09 -26.39 3.88
N GLU A 64 -6.36 -26.20 4.20
CA GLU A 64 -6.86 -24.96 4.82
C GLU A 64 -6.18 -24.71 6.17
N ALA A 65 -5.99 -25.75 6.97
CA ALA A 65 -5.30 -25.67 8.25
C ALA A 65 -3.84 -25.19 8.11
N LEU A 66 -3.15 -25.56 7.03
CA LEU A 66 -1.81 -25.04 6.74
C LEU A 66 -1.86 -23.57 6.36
N MET A 67 -2.82 -23.16 5.51
CA MET A 67 -2.97 -21.75 5.10
C MET A 67 -3.29 -20.85 6.29
N GLU A 68 -4.15 -21.29 7.20
CA GLU A 68 -4.42 -20.57 8.46
C GLU A 68 -3.18 -20.46 9.35
N ARG A 69 -2.38 -21.52 9.48
CA ARG A 69 -1.13 -21.46 10.25
C ARG A 69 -0.14 -20.47 9.64
N ILE A 70 0.04 -20.49 8.32
CA ILE A 70 0.90 -19.54 7.61
C ILE A 70 0.42 -18.09 7.83
N ALA A 71 -0.90 -17.86 7.75
CA ALA A 71 -1.48 -16.54 8.01
C ALA A 71 -1.27 -16.07 9.47
N LYS A 72 -1.32 -16.99 10.43
CA LYS A 72 -1.08 -16.71 11.85
C LYS A 72 0.39 -16.50 12.18
N THR A 73 1.28 -17.31 11.61
CA THR A 73 2.73 -17.26 11.92
C THR A 73 3.48 -16.25 11.05
N GLY A 74 2.92 -15.87 9.89
CA GLY A 74 3.57 -14.99 8.90
C GLY A 74 4.75 -15.62 8.17
N THR A 75 4.97 -16.94 8.32
CA THR A 75 6.07 -17.67 7.70
C THR A 75 5.59 -18.94 7.00
N VAL A 76 6.26 -19.30 5.90
CA VAL A 76 6.07 -20.57 5.18
C VAL A 76 6.94 -21.71 5.70
N ALA A 77 7.72 -21.48 6.76
CA ALA A 77 8.63 -22.46 7.35
C ALA A 77 7.87 -23.51 8.19
N HIS A 78 7.00 -24.26 7.54
CA HIS A 78 6.25 -25.38 8.11
C HIS A 78 6.70 -26.70 7.49
N PRO A 79 6.68 -27.81 8.25
CA PRO A 79 7.14 -29.13 7.76
C PRO A 79 6.42 -29.64 6.52
N GLU A 80 5.16 -29.25 6.35
CA GLU A 80 4.32 -29.64 5.20
C GLU A 80 4.71 -28.90 3.91
N VAL A 81 5.36 -27.73 4.01
CA VAL A 81 5.80 -26.97 2.83
C VAL A 81 7.17 -27.51 2.40
N PRO A 82 7.31 -27.97 1.14
CA PRO A 82 8.61 -28.47 0.65
C PRO A 82 9.70 -27.39 0.74
N ALA A 83 10.92 -27.79 1.14
CA ALA A 83 12.04 -26.86 1.39
C ALA A 83 12.40 -25.98 0.18
N LYS A 84 12.16 -26.47 -1.04
CA LYS A 84 12.33 -25.66 -2.26
C LYS A 84 11.42 -24.44 -2.29
N TRP A 85 10.16 -24.58 -1.86
CA TRP A 85 9.19 -23.49 -1.83
C TRP A 85 9.37 -22.56 -0.63
N GLN A 86 9.85 -23.07 0.51
CA GLN A 86 10.23 -22.21 1.62
C GLN A 86 11.34 -21.20 1.24
N LYS A 87 12.22 -21.57 0.31
CA LYS A 87 13.27 -20.69 -0.22
C LYS A 87 12.76 -19.68 -1.25
N VAL A 88 11.68 -19.98 -1.96
CA VAL A 88 11.10 -19.11 -2.98
C VAL A 88 10.17 -18.07 -2.35
N PHE A 89 9.30 -18.50 -1.43
CA PHE A 89 8.31 -17.64 -0.79
C PHE A 89 8.84 -16.98 0.49
N VAL A 90 10.03 -16.40 0.40
CA VAL A 90 10.63 -15.63 1.50
C VAL A 90 9.97 -14.26 1.58
N THR A 91 9.52 -13.87 2.77
CA THR A 91 8.85 -12.58 2.99
C THR A 91 9.84 -11.49 3.40
N ALA A 92 9.41 -10.22 3.27
CA ALA A 92 10.23 -9.04 3.53
C ALA A 92 10.90 -9.06 4.93
N ASN A 93 10.19 -9.54 5.96
CA ASN A 93 10.70 -9.59 7.32
C ASN A 93 11.73 -10.70 7.57
N LEU A 94 11.83 -11.69 6.67
CA LEU A 94 12.79 -12.79 6.75
C LEU A 94 14.07 -12.50 5.97
N ILE A 95 14.09 -11.46 5.16
CA ILE A 95 15.27 -11.02 4.40
C ILE A 95 16.10 -10.10 5.28
N ALA A 96 17.41 -10.40 5.39
CA ALA A 96 18.31 -9.55 6.16
C ALA A 96 18.37 -8.12 5.57
N PRO A 97 18.37 -7.07 6.43
CA PRO A 97 18.29 -5.66 6.02
C PRO A 97 19.31 -5.23 4.97
N GLU A 98 20.52 -5.80 5.01
CA GLU A 98 21.58 -5.50 4.05
C GLU A 98 21.21 -5.90 2.61
N TRP A 99 20.42 -6.97 2.43
CA TRP A 99 20.00 -7.41 1.11
C TRP A 99 18.95 -6.49 0.50
N HIS A 100 18.11 -5.86 1.33
CA HIS A 100 17.20 -4.82 0.85
C HIS A 100 17.97 -3.63 0.28
N VAL A 101 19.02 -3.19 0.99
CA VAL A 101 19.87 -2.08 0.52
C VAL A 101 20.68 -2.47 -0.71
N LYS A 102 21.27 -3.67 -0.75
CA LYS A 102 22.01 -4.17 -1.92
C LYS A 102 21.15 -4.23 -3.18
N MET A 103 19.91 -4.72 -3.05
CA MET A 103 18.95 -4.73 -4.15
C MET A 103 18.63 -3.31 -4.63
N GLN A 104 18.37 -2.39 -3.71
CA GLN A 104 18.13 -0.99 -4.04
C GLN A 104 19.33 -0.35 -4.74
N ALA A 105 20.54 -0.57 -4.25
CA ALA A 105 21.76 -0.02 -4.81
C ALA A 105 22.02 -0.51 -6.24
N ALA A 106 21.79 -1.80 -6.51
CA ALA A 106 21.94 -2.37 -7.84
C ALA A 106 21.05 -1.69 -8.89
N PHE A 107 19.81 -1.33 -8.51
CA PHE A 107 18.92 -0.57 -9.40
C PHE A 107 19.25 0.92 -9.43
N GLN A 108 19.72 1.49 -8.31
CA GLN A 108 20.06 2.91 -8.21
C GLN A 108 21.19 3.30 -9.18
N GLU A 109 22.09 2.39 -9.49
CA GLU A 109 23.16 2.60 -10.44
C GLU A 109 22.63 2.95 -11.84
N HIS A 110 21.41 2.52 -12.16
CA HIS A 110 20.77 2.69 -13.48
C HIS A 110 19.51 3.58 -13.43
N CYS A 111 19.27 4.26 -12.31
CA CYS A 111 18.05 5.02 -12.08
C CYS A 111 18.34 6.47 -11.68
N ASP A 112 17.71 7.44 -12.37
CA ASP A 112 17.94 8.87 -12.10
C ASP A 112 17.36 9.32 -10.76
N SER A 113 16.14 8.89 -10.47
CA SER A 113 15.44 9.25 -9.21
C SER A 113 15.82 8.31 -8.08
N ALA A 114 15.55 8.73 -6.84
CA ALA A 114 15.58 7.83 -5.70
C ALA A 114 14.59 6.66 -5.90
N ILE A 115 14.97 5.48 -5.45
CA ILE A 115 14.19 4.26 -5.59
C ILE A 115 13.28 4.09 -4.38
N SER A 116 12.01 3.77 -4.63
CA SER A 116 11.08 3.39 -3.59
C SER A 116 11.35 1.95 -3.15
N LYS A 117 12.01 1.81 -2.01
CA LYS A 117 12.33 0.51 -1.40
C LYS A 117 12.35 0.63 0.12
N THR A 118 11.62 -0.26 0.77
CA THR A 118 11.62 -0.37 2.23
C THR A 118 12.61 -1.41 2.69
N THR A 119 13.42 -1.05 3.67
CA THR A 119 14.21 -2.00 4.46
C THR A 119 13.42 -2.38 5.69
N ASN A 120 12.97 -3.62 5.74
CA ASN A 120 12.16 -4.15 6.83
C ASN A 120 13.06 -4.65 7.95
N PHE A 121 12.71 -4.30 9.18
CA PHE A 121 13.38 -4.73 10.39
C PHE A 121 12.43 -5.52 11.28
N ALA A 122 12.95 -6.56 11.89
CA ALA A 122 12.28 -7.25 12.97
C ALA A 122 12.04 -6.31 14.17
N HIS A 123 11.06 -6.63 14.99
CA HIS A 123 10.74 -5.84 16.19
C HIS A 123 11.93 -5.67 17.15
N THR A 124 12.84 -6.66 17.19
CA THR A 124 14.04 -6.66 18.05
C THR A 124 15.15 -5.75 17.56
N ALA A 125 15.04 -5.17 16.35
CA ALA A 125 16.07 -4.30 15.80
C ALA A 125 16.31 -3.06 16.67
N THR A 126 17.57 -2.70 16.80
CA THR A 126 18.06 -1.58 17.61
C THR A 126 18.24 -0.30 16.79
N LYS A 127 18.56 0.79 17.46
CA LYS A 127 18.90 2.05 16.78
C LYS A 127 20.24 1.93 16.02
N GLU A 128 21.13 1.12 16.53
CA GLU A 128 22.45 0.81 15.93
C GLU A 128 22.26 0.09 14.60
N ASP A 129 21.36 -0.89 14.53
CA ASP A 129 21.04 -1.61 13.28
C ASP A 129 20.50 -0.65 12.21
N VAL A 130 19.62 0.27 12.61
CA VAL A 130 19.09 1.29 11.71
C VAL A 130 20.19 2.23 11.22
N ARG A 131 21.07 2.71 12.13
CA ARG A 131 22.21 3.57 11.78
C ARG A 131 23.12 2.88 10.77
N ASP A 132 23.39 1.59 10.98
CA ASP A 132 24.30 0.82 10.13
C ASP A 132 23.72 0.65 8.72
N ILE A 133 22.41 0.47 8.59
CA ILE A 133 21.71 0.41 7.31
C ILE A 133 21.73 1.77 6.59
N TYR A 134 21.51 2.89 7.28
CA TYR A 134 21.65 4.22 6.68
C TYR A 134 23.08 4.46 6.19
N THR A 135 24.07 4.05 6.98
CA THR A 135 25.48 4.16 6.63
C THR A 135 25.82 3.28 5.41
N LEU A 136 25.28 2.05 5.37
CA LEU A 136 25.47 1.15 4.24
C LEU A 136 24.84 1.73 2.95
N ALA A 137 23.62 2.22 3.02
CA ALA A 137 22.93 2.82 1.88
C ALA A 137 23.69 4.04 1.32
N TRP A 138 24.22 4.88 2.22
CA TRP A 138 25.07 6.01 1.81
C TRP A 138 26.35 5.52 1.13
N LYS A 139 27.05 4.53 1.68
CA LYS A 139 28.25 3.94 1.08
C LYS A 139 27.99 3.30 -0.29
N MET A 140 26.77 2.78 -0.49
CA MET A 140 26.32 2.18 -1.74
C MET A 140 25.66 3.17 -2.71
N HIS A 141 25.78 4.48 -2.45
CA HIS A 141 25.26 5.55 -3.28
C HIS A 141 23.75 5.53 -3.53
N CYS A 142 22.98 4.97 -2.61
CA CYS A 142 21.51 5.07 -2.65
C CYS A 142 21.09 6.53 -2.42
N LYS A 143 20.18 7.05 -3.25
CA LYS A 143 19.69 8.44 -3.16
C LYS A 143 18.62 8.64 -2.07
N GLY A 144 18.05 7.58 -1.54
CA GLY A 144 17.08 7.60 -0.46
C GLY A 144 17.06 6.28 0.28
N VAL A 145 16.54 6.28 1.51
CA VAL A 145 16.38 5.08 2.36
C VAL A 145 15.07 5.19 3.11
N THR A 146 14.29 4.13 3.07
CA THR A 146 13.10 3.98 3.91
C THR A 146 13.29 2.78 4.81
N VAL A 147 13.09 2.95 6.10
CA VAL A 147 13.14 1.86 7.08
C VAL A 147 11.78 1.66 7.73
N TYR A 148 11.43 0.43 7.97
CA TYR A 148 10.24 0.06 8.71
C TYR A 148 10.57 -1.03 9.72
N ARG A 149 10.35 -0.75 11.01
CA ARG A 149 10.50 -1.74 12.07
C ARG A 149 9.13 -2.28 12.47
N ASP A 150 8.99 -3.60 12.49
CA ASP A 150 7.74 -4.25 12.87
C ASP A 150 7.23 -3.77 14.23
N GLY A 151 5.93 -3.48 14.32
CA GLY A 151 5.29 -2.97 15.52
C GLY A 151 5.63 -1.52 15.90
N SER A 152 6.26 -0.71 15.03
CA SER A 152 6.57 0.71 15.31
C SER A 152 5.37 1.66 15.17
N ARG A 153 4.25 1.21 14.58
CA ARG A 153 3.01 1.97 14.43
C ARG A 153 1.81 1.20 14.94
N ASP A 154 0.88 1.88 15.62
CA ASP A 154 -0.35 1.28 16.16
C ASP A 154 -1.35 0.88 15.08
N GLY A 155 -1.36 1.55 13.93
CA GLY A 155 -2.23 1.27 12.77
C GLY A 155 -1.43 0.66 11.62
N GLN A 156 -1.07 -0.62 11.70
CA GLN A 156 -0.43 -1.32 10.61
C GLN A 156 -1.47 -1.71 9.57
N VAL A 157 -1.29 -1.25 8.31
CA VAL A 157 -2.24 -1.51 7.21
C VAL A 157 -2.24 -2.99 6.81
N LEU A 158 -1.09 -3.66 6.94
CA LEU A 158 -0.92 -5.09 6.72
C LEU A 158 -0.35 -5.69 8.00
N SER A 159 -1.11 -6.51 8.69
CA SER A 159 -0.66 -7.26 9.87
C SER A 159 -0.65 -8.75 9.57
N THR A 160 0.42 -9.42 9.97
CA THR A 160 0.41 -10.88 10.08
C THR A 160 -0.18 -11.25 11.43
N GLY A 161 -0.76 -12.44 11.57
CA GLY A 161 -1.28 -12.90 12.87
C GLY A 161 -0.20 -12.88 13.98
N ALA A 162 1.07 -13.08 13.63
CA ALA A 162 2.19 -12.95 14.55
C ALA A 162 2.33 -11.53 15.15
N THR A 163 2.09 -10.50 14.36
CA THR A 163 2.12 -9.09 14.82
C THR A 163 0.98 -8.78 15.77
N GLU A 164 -0.19 -9.37 15.55
CA GLU A 164 -1.36 -9.18 16.43
C GLU A 164 -1.20 -9.95 17.75
N THR A 165 -0.63 -11.16 17.73
CA THR A 165 -0.34 -11.93 18.93
C THR A 165 0.68 -11.20 19.82
N ALA A 166 1.75 -10.67 19.25
CA ALA A 166 2.72 -9.85 19.96
C ALA A 166 2.13 -8.55 20.54
N LYS A 167 1.12 -7.96 19.88
CA LYS A 167 0.36 -6.82 20.42
C LYS A 167 -0.57 -7.23 21.56
N ALA A 168 -1.19 -8.40 21.47
CA ALA A 168 -2.08 -8.94 22.51
C ALA A 168 -1.31 -9.30 23.78
N GLU A 169 -0.13 -9.92 23.65
CA GLU A 169 0.76 -10.25 24.77
C GLU A 169 1.25 -9.01 25.54
N ARG A 170 1.51 -7.89 24.82
CA ARG A 170 1.86 -6.61 25.46
C ARG A 170 0.69 -5.93 26.18
N LYS A 171 -0.53 -6.10 25.66
CA LYS A 171 -1.73 -5.63 26.38
C LYS A 171 -2.04 -6.50 27.60
N GLY A 172 -1.49 -7.71 27.66
CA GLY A 172 -1.67 -8.64 28.79
C GLY A 172 -0.80 -8.31 30.03
N GLU A 173 0.26 -7.49 29.88
CA GLU A 173 1.12 -7.11 31.02
C GLU A 173 0.57 -6.01 31.94
N ALA A 174 -0.52 -5.34 31.54
CA ALA A 174 -1.26 -4.46 32.41
C ALA A 174 -2.76 -4.76 32.27
N ALA A 175 -3.28 -5.59 33.15
CA ALA A 175 -4.74 -5.75 33.23
C ALA A 175 -5.37 -4.36 33.46
N PRO A 176 -6.24 -3.87 32.54
CA PRO A 176 -6.79 -2.54 32.66
C PRO A 176 -7.58 -2.44 33.95
N SER A 177 -7.37 -1.35 34.70
CA SER A 177 -8.11 -1.04 35.92
C SER A 177 -9.62 -1.03 35.63
N ALA A 178 -10.46 -1.18 36.67
CA ALA A 178 -11.91 -1.11 36.49
C ALA A 178 -12.36 0.22 35.86
N GLU A 179 -11.60 1.28 36.09
CA GLU A 179 -11.80 2.61 35.54
C GLU A 179 -11.46 2.67 34.03
N SER A 180 -10.33 2.10 33.63
CA SER A 180 -9.93 1.97 32.20
C SER A 180 -10.91 1.11 31.40
N LYS A 181 -11.51 0.07 32.02
CA LYS A 181 -12.54 -0.76 31.37
C LYS A 181 -13.84 0.03 31.12
N ARG A 182 -14.21 0.92 32.04
CA ARG A 182 -15.37 1.79 31.86
C ARG A 182 -15.14 2.82 30.76
N GLU A 183 -13.98 3.46 30.75
CA GLU A 183 -13.59 4.42 29.72
C GLU A 183 -13.53 3.78 28.33
N ILE A 184 -12.97 2.59 28.22
CA ILE A 184 -12.96 1.80 26.96
C ILE A 184 -14.37 1.47 26.49
N ALA A 185 -15.28 1.09 27.40
CA ALA A 185 -16.67 0.80 27.05
C ALA A 185 -17.42 2.04 26.58
N GLU A 186 -17.17 3.20 27.20
CA GLU A 186 -17.75 4.49 26.81
C GLU A 186 -17.21 4.93 25.43
N LEU A 187 -15.91 4.82 25.19
CA LEU A 187 -15.28 5.11 23.90
C LEU A 187 -15.79 4.18 22.79
N HIS A 188 -16.01 2.90 23.07
CA HIS A 188 -16.64 1.98 22.13
C HIS A 188 -18.08 2.37 21.80
N GLY A 189 -18.85 2.87 22.78
CA GLY A 189 -20.17 3.42 22.55
C GLY A 189 -20.15 4.60 21.60
N GLN A 190 -19.30 5.59 21.88
CA GLN A 190 -19.12 6.77 21.01
C GLN A 190 -18.65 6.37 19.61
N LEU A 191 -17.74 5.42 19.49
CA LEU A 191 -17.27 4.92 18.21
C LEU A 191 -18.40 4.28 17.38
N ALA A 192 -19.28 3.54 18.02
CA ALA A 192 -20.46 2.94 17.37
C ALA A 192 -21.44 4.01 16.88
N GLU A 193 -21.68 5.06 17.67
CA GLU A 193 -22.52 6.20 17.28
C GLU A 193 -21.91 6.95 16.09
N PHE A 194 -20.61 7.28 16.14
CA PHE A 194 -19.90 7.91 15.01
C PHE A 194 -19.88 7.04 13.75
N SER A 195 -19.75 5.73 13.90
CA SER A 195 -19.81 4.80 12.78
C SER A 195 -21.19 4.80 12.12
N SER A 196 -22.24 4.80 12.91
CA SER A 196 -23.63 4.87 12.42
C SER A 196 -23.91 6.18 11.69
N GLU A 197 -23.48 7.31 12.27
CA GLU A 197 -23.64 8.62 11.63
C GLU A 197 -22.80 8.74 10.35
N ASN A 198 -21.63 8.16 10.30
CA ASN A 198 -20.79 8.11 9.08
C ASN A 198 -21.49 7.33 7.96
N GLU A 199 -22.11 6.21 8.27
CA GLU A 199 -22.88 5.44 7.27
C GLU A 199 -24.11 6.23 6.78
N ARG A 200 -24.78 6.93 7.68
CA ARG A 200 -25.89 7.84 7.33
C ARG A 200 -25.42 8.96 6.41
N LEU A 201 -24.30 9.62 6.73
CA LEU A 201 -23.73 10.70 5.93
C LEU A 201 -23.26 10.21 4.56
N LYS A 202 -22.64 9.03 4.49
CA LYS A 202 -22.27 8.40 3.22
C LYS A 202 -23.48 8.16 2.32
N LYS A 203 -24.58 7.68 2.90
CA LYS A 203 -25.80 7.46 2.15
C LYS A 203 -26.39 8.79 1.62
N LEU A 204 -26.43 9.84 2.46
CA LEU A 204 -26.88 11.17 2.03
C LEU A 204 -25.99 11.76 0.93
N LEU A 205 -24.67 11.56 1.03
CA LEU A 205 -23.72 12.00 0.00
C LEU A 205 -23.97 11.26 -1.32
N PHE A 206 -24.15 9.95 -1.25
CA PHE A 206 -24.45 9.13 -2.43
C PHE A 206 -25.75 9.56 -3.11
N ASP A 207 -26.80 9.81 -2.31
CA ASP A 207 -28.10 10.27 -2.83
C ASP A 207 -28.00 11.68 -3.46
N ALA A 208 -27.22 12.58 -2.83
CA ALA A 208 -26.97 13.93 -3.37
C ALA A 208 -26.12 13.90 -4.65
N GLU A 209 -25.14 13.02 -4.74
CA GLU A 209 -24.34 12.83 -5.96
C GLU A 209 -25.18 12.24 -7.09
N ALA A 210 -26.07 11.28 -6.79
CA ALA A 210 -26.99 10.70 -7.77
C ALA A 210 -27.98 11.77 -8.30
N GLU A 211 -28.52 12.62 -7.41
CA GLU A 211 -29.38 13.74 -7.81
C GLU A 211 -28.63 14.77 -8.65
N ASN A 212 -27.39 15.10 -8.30
CA ASN A 212 -26.53 15.99 -9.09
C ASN A 212 -26.21 15.42 -10.47
N LEU A 213 -25.99 14.10 -10.56
CA LEU A 213 -25.76 13.42 -11.82
C LEU A 213 -27.00 13.45 -12.73
N GLN A 214 -28.21 13.32 -12.15
CA GLN A 214 -29.47 13.45 -12.87
C GLN A 214 -29.74 14.91 -13.34
N ARG A 215 -29.35 15.89 -12.53
CA ARG A 215 -29.45 17.31 -12.87
C ARG A 215 -28.45 17.76 -13.94
N ARG A 216 -27.33 17.05 -14.10
CA ARG A 216 -26.41 17.24 -15.22
C ARG A 216 -27.08 16.74 -16.48
N GLN A 217 -27.81 17.65 -17.18
CA GLN A 217 -28.26 17.35 -18.52
C GLN A 217 -27.06 16.93 -19.36
N LYS A 218 -27.13 15.70 -19.90
CA LYS A 218 -26.18 15.28 -20.93
C LYS A 218 -26.24 16.32 -22.04
N ARG A 219 -25.21 17.16 -22.18
CA ARG A 219 -25.06 18.00 -23.34
C ARG A 219 -25.03 17.06 -24.54
N ALA A 220 -26.07 17.09 -25.35
CA ALA A 220 -26.06 16.42 -26.66
C ALA A 220 -24.87 17.01 -27.43
N ARG A 221 -24.08 16.18 -28.10
CA ARG A 221 -23.08 16.70 -29.03
C ARG A 221 -23.88 17.44 -30.13
N PRO A 222 -23.58 18.71 -30.38
CA PRO A 222 -24.22 19.42 -31.48
C PRO A 222 -23.83 18.75 -32.80
N ASP A 223 -24.79 18.55 -33.67
CA ASP A 223 -24.57 17.97 -35.00
C ASP A 223 -23.80 18.94 -35.93
N THR A 224 -23.61 20.17 -35.50
CA THR A 224 -22.88 21.23 -36.24
C THR A 224 -21.51 21.47 -35.62
N PRO A 225 -20.47 21.78 -36.41
CA PRO A 225 -19.16 22.16 -35.91
C PRO A 225 -19.25 23.40 -35.01
N LEU A 226 -18.78 23.25 -33.76
CA LEU A 226 -18.73 24.37 -32.82
C LEU A 226 -17.66 25.38 -33.28
N ARG A 227 -17.94 26.66 -33.15
CA ARG A 227 -16.94 27.71 -33.32
C ARG A 227 -16.00 27.67 -32.14
N SER A 228 -14.68 27.62 -32.41
CA SER A 228 -13.67 27.70 -31.37
C SER A 228 -12.77 28.92 -31.64
N THR A 229 -12.49 29.68 -30.59
CA THR A 229 -11.55 30.80 -30.61
C THR A 229 -10.32 30.41 -29.82
N SER A 230 -9.14 30.58 -30.45
CA SER A 230 -7.86 30.37 -29.77
C SER A 230 -7.30 31.70 -29.31
N ILE A 231 -7.12 31.87 -28.04
CA ILE A 231 -6.51 33.07 -27.44
C ILE A 231 -5.06 32.72 -27.04
N LYS A 232 -4.13 33.50 -27.60
CA LYS A 232 -2.72 33.45 -27.20
C LYS A 232 -2.47 34.56 -26.19
N LYS A 233 -1.94 34.21 -25.01
CA LYS A 233 -1.54 35.15 -23.97
C LYS A 233 -0.10 34.95 -23.59
N GLU A 234 0.71 35.99 -23.64
CA GLU A 234 2.07 35.95 -23.12
C GLU A 234 2.05 36.17 -21.61
N THR A 235 2.78 35.34 -20.88
CA THR A 235 2.91 35.39 -19.43
C THR A 235 4.40 35.39 -19.07
N PRO A 236 4.79 35.82 -17.90
CA PRO A 236 6.19 35.75 -17.43
C PRO A 236 6.79 34.32 -17.46
N LEU A 237 5.95 33.29 -17.48
CA LEU A 237 6.36 31.87 -17.51
C LEU A 237 6.32 31.25 -18.90
N GLY A 238 5.93 32.02 -19.91
CA GLY A 238 5.83 31.55 -21.29
C GLY A 238 4.50 31.90 -21.96
N VAL A 239 4.22 31.30 -23.09
CA VAL A 239 3.01 31.53 -23.87
C VAL A 239 1.92 30.55 -23.51
N LEU A 240 0.77 31.04 -23.10
CA LEU A 240 -0.45 30.26 -22.83
C LEU A 240 -1.37 30.33 -24.04
N PHE A 241 -1.87 29.16 -24.49
CA PHE A 241 -2.92 29.06 -25.47
C PHE A 241 -4.21 28.56 -24.77
N ALA A 242 -5.30 29.32 -24.84
CA ALA A 242 -6.61 28.88 -24.41
C ALA A 242 -7.51 28.69 -25.63
N HIS A 243 -8.12 27.50 -25.74
CA HIS A 243 -9.13 27.22 -26.75
C HIS A 243 -10.51 27.29 -26.09
N ILE A 244 -11.32 28.25 -26.52
CA ILE A 244 -12.69 28.43 -26.03
C ILE A 244 -13.61 27.96 -27.14
N THR A 245 -14.43 26.96 -26.83
CA THR A 245 -15.44 26.45 -27.75
C THR A 245 -16.81 26.96 -27.27
N GLU A 246 -17.51 27.65 -28.12
CA GLU A 246 -18.83 28.22 -27.82
C GLU A 246 -19.92 27.26 -28.30
N ASP A 247 -21.01 27.15 -27.53
CA ASP A 247 -22.21 26.44 -27.96
C ASP A 247 -23.02 27.26 -28.99
N GLU A 248 -24.11 26.69 -29.51
CA GLU A 248 -24.98 27.35 -30.50
C GLU A 248 -25.62 28.68 -30.00
N LYS A 249 -25.56 28.94 -28.70
CA LYS A 249 -26.02 30.16 -28.04
C LYS A 249 -24.91 31.16 -27.73
N GLY A 250 -23.65 30.85 -28.14
CA GLY A 250 -22.47 31.67 -27.87
C GLY A 250 -21.99 31.61 -26.43
N GLN A 251 -22.31 30.55 -25.67
CA GLN A 251 -21.83 30.34 -24.31
C GLN A 251 -20.64 29.40 -24.32
N PRO A 252 -19.55 29.72 -23.55
CA PRO A 252 -18.33 28.89 -23.46
C PRO A 252 -18.54 27.57 -22.71
#